data_e51a167d6588d6cf5e24e1324ff9cd76
#
_entry.id   e51a167d6588d6cf5e24e1324ff9cd76
#
_cell.length_a   1.000
_cell.length_b   1.000
_cell.length_c   1.000
_cell.angle_alpha   90.00
_cell.angle_beta   90.00
_cell.angle_gamma   90.00
#
_symmetry.space_group_name_H-M   'P 1'
#
loop_
_entity.id
_entity.type
_entity.pdbx_description
1 polymer ?
#
loop_
_entity_poly.entity_id
_entity_poly.type
_entity_poly.pdbx_seq_one_letter_code
_entity_poly.pdbx_strand_id
1 'polypeptide(L)'
;LGLVGSEMCIRDRLGEQNVLCGGLVDLMKYGFETLTEAGYPPEMAYFECVHEAKLIVDLIYNGGIQKMNSVISNTAEFGEYYNGPQILPADVKERMKESLKRIESGKFAKDWLEEAAKGAPNLKAKREALGQHPVEIVGAKIRSLFERN
;
A
#
# COMPACT_ATOMS: atom_id res chain seq x y z
N LEU A 1 -21.46 -6.12 24.11
CA LEU A 1 -20.40 -5.11 23.86
C LEU A 1 -19.12 -5.71 23.25
N GLY A 2 -18.82 -7.00 23.52
CA GLY A 2 -17.60 -7.65 23.00
C GLY A 2 -17.60 -7.94 21.49
N LEU A 3 -18.75 -8.24 20.89
CA LEU A 3 -18.87 -8.59 19.47
C LEU A 3 -18.69 -7.37 18.55
N VAL A 4 -19.26 -6.21 18.90
CA VAL A 4 -19.13 -4.99 18.10
C VAL A 4 -17.68 -4.48 18.08
N GLY A 5 -16.97 -4.55 19.20
CA GLY A 5 -15.56 -4.20 19.29
C GLY A 5 -14.65 -5.16 18.53
N SER A 6 -14.95 -6.46 18.52
CA SER A 6 -14.18 -7.46 17.79
C SER A 6 -14.39 -7.38 16.27
N GLU A 7 -15.62 -7.12 15.81
CA GLU A 7 -15.92 -6.96 14.37
C GLU A 7 -15.30 -5.69 13.78
N MET A 8 -15.34 -4.57 14.48
CA MET A 8 -14.62 -3.36 14.08
C MET A 8 -13.12 -3.62 13.97
N CYS A 9 -12.53 -4.29 14.96
CA CYS A 9 -11.12 -4.61 14.96
C CYS A 9 -10.72 -5.57 13.82
N ILE A 10 -11.60 -6.50 13.41
CA ILE A 10 -11.37 -7.42 12.29
C ILE A 10 -11.37 -6.65 10.95
N ARG A 11 -12.37 -5.81 10.72
CA ARG A 11 -12.50 -5.01 9.48
C ARG A 11 -11.34 -4.03 9.33
N ASP A 12 -10.99 -3.31 10.39
CA ASP A 12 -9.86 -2.39 10.41
C ASP A 12 -8.55 -3.10 10.09
N ARG A 13 -8.30 -4.23 10.72
CA ARG A 13 -7.09 -5.04 10.45
C ARG A 13 -7.01 -5.51 9.00
N LEU A 14 -8.10 -5.99 8.41
CA LEU A 14 -8.10 -6.41 7.02
C LEU A 14 -7.81 -5.23 6.09
N GLY A 15 -8.53 -4.12 6.23
CA GLY A 15 -8.37 -2.93 5.40
C GLY A 15 -6.96 -2.36 5.48
N GLU A 16 -6.45 -2.14 6.67
CA GLU A 16 -5.11 -1.61 6.90
C GLU A 16 -4.01 -2.55 6.39
N GLN A 17 -4.10 -3.85 6.70
CA GLN A 17 -3.04 -4.80 6.37
C GLN A 17 -3.01 -5.16 4.89
N ASN A 18 -4.16 -5.34 4.25
CA ASN A 18 -4.20 -5.85 2.86
C ASN A 18 -4.30 -4.73 1.82
N VAL A 19 -4.96 -3.62 2.12
CA VAL A 19 -5.20 -2.55 1.16
C VAL A 19 -4.32 -1.34 1.44
N LEU A 20 -4.43 -0.74 2.63
CA LEU A 20 -3.85 0.57 2.91
C LEU A 20 -2.36 0.51 3.22
N CYS A 21 -1.95 -0.25 4.24
CA CYS A 21 -0.56 -0.31 4.64
C CYS A 21 0.23 -1.40 3.90
N GLY A 22 -0.32 -2.60 3.74
CA GLY A 22 0.36 -3.69 3.03
C GLY A 22 0.29 -3.53 1.53
N GLY A 23 -0.91 -3.58 0.95
CA GLY A 23 -1.11 -3.60 -0.49
C GLY A 23 -0.60 -2.35 -1.20
N LEU A 24 -1.02 -1.17 -0.74
CA LEU A 24 -0.64 0.11 -1.35
C LEU A 24 0.87 0.36 -1.28
N VAL A 25 1.49 0.09 -0.13
CA VAL A 25 2.94 0.27 0.05
C VAL A 25 3.75 -0.64 -0.87
N ASP A 26 3.40 -1.93 -0.94
CA ASP A 26 4.10 -2.86 -1.83
C ASP A 26 3.87 -2.53 -3.31
N LEU A 27 2.66 -2.09 -3.69
CA LEU A 27 2.37 -1.67 -5.06
C LEU A 27 3.23 -0.46 -5.47
N MET A 28 3.33 0.55 -4.61
CA MET A 28 4.18 1.72 -4.83
C MET A 28 5.66 1.34 -4.95
N LYS A 29 6.13 0.47 -4.05
CA LYS A 29 7.50 -0.03 -4.06
C LYS A 29 7.84 -0.75 -5.36
N TYR A 30 7.00 -1.70 -5.78
CA TYR A 30 7.21 -2.45 -7.02
C TYR A 30 7.17 -1.56 -8.25
N GLY A 31 6.30 -0.56 -8.29
CA GLY A 31 6.30 0.44 -9.37
C GLY A 31 7.61 1.22 -9.42
N PHE A 32 8.07 1.72 -8.28
CA PHE A 32 9.34 2.42 -8.15
C PHE A 32 10.54 1.54 -8.58
N GLU A 33 10.61 0.31 -8.06
CA GLU A 33 11.67 -0.65 -8.40
C GLU A 33 11.67 -0.96 -9.91
N THR A 34 10.51 -1.23 -10.48
CA THR A 34 10.36 -1.53 -11.91
C THR A 34 10.93 -0.41 -12.80
N LEU A 35 10.63 0.84 -12.47
CA LEU A 35 11.13 1.98 -13.24
C LEU A 35 12.64 2.18 -13.04
N THR A 36 13.13 2.10 -11.82
CA THR A 36 14.56 2.30 -11.53
C THR A 36 15.43 1.18 -12.09
N GLU A 37 14.99 -0.06 -12.04
CA GLU A 37 15.66 -1.21 -12.65
C GLU A 37 15.69 -1.11 -14.18
N ALA A 38 14.68 -0.49 -14.78
CA ALA A 38 14.65 -0.17 -16.21
C ALA A 38 15.54 1.03 -16.61
N GLY A 39 16.20 1.68 -15.63
CA GLY A 39 17.14 2.78 -15.86
C GLY A 39 16.51 4.18 -15.83
N TYR A 40 15.24 4.32 -15.43
CA TYR A 40 14.63 5.64 -15.24
C TYR A 40 15.16 6.32 -13.97
N PRO A 41 15.25 7.67 -13.97
CA PRO A 41 15.71 8.42 -12.81
C PRO A 41 14.85 8.13 -11.56
N PRO A 42 15.47 7.85 -10.40
CA PRO A 42 14.73 7.51 -9.17
C PRO A 42 13.76 8.60 -8.70
N GLU A 43 14.10 9.86 -8.92
CA GLU A 43 13.22 10.99 -8.60
C GLU A 43 11.92 10.95 -9.43
N MET A 44 12.01 10.64 -10.72
CA MET A 44 10.83 10.48 -11.59
C MET A 44 10.00 9.28 -11.17
N ALA A 45 10.65 8.13 -10.90
CA ALA A 45 9.96 6.93 -10.42
C ALA A 45 9.22 7.19 -9.10
N TYR A 46 9.78 7.98 -8.20
CA TYR A 46 9.12 8.37 -6.95
C TYR A 46 7.91 9.28 -7.20
N PHE A 47 8.02 10.26 -8.09
CA PHE A 47 6.89 11.13 -8.44
C PHE A 47 5.73 10.32 -9.00
N GLU A 48 5.99 9.49 -10.01
CA GLU A 48 4.97 8.69 -10.71
C GLU A 48 4.30 7.64 -9.82
N CYS A 49 5.06 6.94 -8.97
CA CYS A 49 4.55 5.79 -8.23
C CYS A 49 4.13 6.12 -6.81
N VAL A 50 4.63 7.19 -6.20
CA VAL A 50 4.40 7.51 -4.78
C VAL A 50 3.76 8.87 -4.61
N HIS A 51 4.39 9.93 -5.11
CA HIS A 51 3.92 11.30 -4.87
C HIS A 51 2.54 11.56 -5.50
N GLU A 52 2.32 11.13 -6.72
CA GLU A 52 1.04 11.32 -7.43
C GLU A 52 -0.11 10.49 -6.88
N ALA A 53 0.17 9.45 -6.09
CA ALA A 53 -0.87 8.63 -5.48
C ALA A 53 -1.88 9.47 -4.68
N LYS A 54 -1.42 10.54 -4.02
CA LYS A 54 -2.30 11.46 -3.28
C LYS A 54 -3.37 12.06 -4.17
N LEU A 55 -3.03 12.48 -5.39
CA LEU A 55 -3.97 13.11 -6.33
C LEU A 55 -5.09 12.13 -6.71
N ILE A 56 -4.73 10.90 -7.00
CA ILE A 56 -5.69 9.83 -7.33
C ILE A 56 -6.55 9.48 -6.13
N VAL A 57 -5.94 9.32 -4.96
CA VAL A 57 -6.67 9.01 -3.72
C VAL A 57 -7.63 10.14 -3.35
N ASP A 58 -7.24 11.40 -3.49
CA ASP A 58 -8.11 12.55 -3.24
C ASP A 58 -9.33 12.56 -4.19
N LEU A 59 -9.14 12.24 -5.47
CA LEU A 59 -10.25 12.12 -6.42
C LEU A 59 -11.24 11.02 -6.04
N ILE A 60 -10.74 9.86 -5.65
CA ILE A 60 -11.56 8.73 -5.18
C ILE A 60 -12.28 9.10 -3.88
N TYR A 61 -11.58 9.71 -2.94
CA TYR A 61 -12.13 10.13 -1.64
C TYR A 61 -13.28 11.12 -1.81
N ASN A 62 -13.10 12.12 -2.69
CA ASN A 62 -14.08 13.20 -2.86
C ASN A 62 -15.27 12.83 -3.77
N GLY A 63 -15.11 11.90 -4.70
CA GLY A 63 -16.13 11.65 -5.69
C GLY A 63 -16.29 10.19 -6.14
N GLY A 64 -15.54 9.28 -5.57
CA GLY A 64 -15.53 7.86 -5.94
C GLY A 64 -14.71 7.56 -7.20
N ILE A 65 -14.61 6.27 -7.51
CA ILE A 65 -13.80 5.76 -8.65
C ILE A 65 -14.33 6.32 -9.99
N GLN A 66 -15.65 6.35 -10.18
CA GLN A 66 -16.24 6.90 -11.39
C GLN A 66 -15.87 8.38 -11.61
N LYS A 67 -15.83 9.17 -10.52
CA LYS A 67 -15.40 10.57 -10.60
C LYS A 67 -13.92 10.68 -10.93
N MET A 68 -13.09 9.86 -10.31
CA MET A 68 -11.65 9.80 -10.63
C MET A 68 -11.47 9.51 -12.13
N ASN A 69 -12.14 8.50 -12.69
CA ASN A 69 -12.06 8.14 -14.10
C ASN A 69 -12.55 9.25 -15.04
N SER A 70 -13.55 10.04 -14.62
CA SER A 70 -14.01 11.20 -15.42
C SER A 70 -13.03 12.37 -15.49
N VAL A 71 -11.99 12.37 -14.66
CA VAL A 71 -11.00 13.47 -14.54
C VAL A 71 -9.66 13.09 -15.15
N ILE A 72 -9.26 11.84 -15.06
CA ILE A 72 -8.01 11.34 -15.64
C ILE A 72 -8.10 11.23 -17.18
N SER A 73 -6.97 11.05 -17.85
CA SER A 73 -6.95 10.88 -19.31
C SER A 73 -7.59 9.54 -19.72
N ASN A 74 -8.18 9.51 -20.92
CA ASN A 74 -8.69 8.26 -21.49
C ASN A 74 -7.62 7.17 -21.61
N THR A 75 -6.37 7.54 -21.79
CA THR A 75 -5.23 6.60 -21.84
C THR A 75 -4.99 5.98 -20.47
N ALA A 76 -5.07 6.76 -19.39
CA ALA A 76 -4.91 6.27 -18.03
C ALA A 76 -6.08 5.35 -17.64
N GLU A 77 -7.32 5.74 -17.95
CA GLU A 77 -8.50 4.92 -17.70
C GLU A 77 -8.46 3.60 -18.50
N PHE A 78 -8.08 3.65 -19.77
CA PHE A 78 -7.89 2.43 -20.55
C PHE A 78 -6.81 1.52 -19.92
N GLY A 79 -5.69 2.11 -19.49
CA GLY A 79 -4.62 1.41 -18.78
C GLY A 79 -5.09 0.76 -17.48
N GLU A 80 -5.97 1.42 -16.73
CA GLU A 80 -6.60 0.86 -15.53
C GLU A 80 -7.29 -0.47 -15.83
N TYR A 81 -8.17 -0.49 -16.84
CA TYR A 81 -8.91 -1.71 -17.21
C TYR A 81 -8.03 -2.76 -17.89
N TYR A 82 -7.00 -2.36 -18.59
CA TYR A 82 -6.09 -3.26 -19.31
C TYR A 82 -5.03 -3.88 -18.40
N ASN A 83 -4.33 -3.07 -17.62
CA ASN A 83 -3.21 -3.50 -16.78
C ASN A 83 -3.64 -3.91 -15.37
N GLY A 84 -4.64 -3.27 -14.80
CA GLY A 84 -5.09 -3.52 -13.43
C GLY A 84 -5.33 -5.01 -13.14
N PRO A 85 -6.13 -5.73 -13.95
CA PRO A 85 -6.38 -7.16 -13.76
C PRO A 85 -5.16 -8.07 -13.98
N GLN A 86 -4.13 -7.59 -14.67
CA GLN A 86 -2.89 -8.33 -14.89
C GLN A 86 -1.95 -8.18 -13.69
N ILE A 87 -1.91 -6.99 -13.09
CA ILE A 87 -1.09 -6.71 -11.90
C ILE A 87 -1.74 -7.25 -10.63
N LEU A 88 -3.06 -7.11 -10.51
CA LEU A 88 -3.86 -7.61 -9.39
C LEU A 88 -4.91 -8.60 -9.90
N PRO A 89 -4.49 -9.82 -10.28
CA PRO A 89 -5.40 -10.85 -10.80
C PRO A 89 -6.36 -11.37 -9.73
N ALA A 90 -7.36 -12.14 -10.14
CA ALA A 90 -8.46 -12.59 -9.28
C ALA A 90 -8.01 -13.39 -8.04
N ASP A 91 -6.86 -14.06 -8.09
CA ASP A 91 -6.30 -14.79 -6.95
C ASP A 91 -5.88 -13.87 -5.80
N VAL A 92 -5.63 -12.59 -6.04
CA VAL A 92 -5.39 -11.60 -4.98
C VAL A 92 -6.59 -11.55 -4.02
N LYS A 93 -7.81 -11.64 -4.53
CA LYS A 93 -9.02 -11.69 -3.69
C LYS A 93 -9.04 -12.95 -2.81
N GLU A 94 -8.63 -14.08 -3.33
CA GLU A 94 -8.55 -15.33 -2.54
C GLU A 94 -7.47 -15.21 -1.44
N ARG A 95 -6.33 -14.60 -1.74
CA ARG A 95 -5.28 -14.28 -0.73
C ARG A 95 -5.81 -13.35 0.37
N MET A 96 -6.63 -12.36 0.02
CA MET A 96 -7.29 -11.49 1.00
C MET A 96 -8.26 -12.27 1.89
N LYS A 97 -9.02 -13.21 1.33
CA LYS A 97 -9.89 -14.12 2.11
C LYS A 97 -9.09 -14.97 3.10
N GLU A 98 -7.95 -15.49 2.67
CA GLU A 98 -7.06 -16.24 3.58
C GLU A 98 -6.48 -15.33 4.70
N SER A 99 -6.17 -14.07 4.39
CA SER A 99 -5.78 -13.09 5.39
C SER A 99 -6.90 -12.85 6.40
N LEU A 100 -8.13 -12.68 5.92
CA LEU A 100 -9.31 -12.51 6.77
C LEU A 100 -9.50 -13.70 7.73
N LYS A 101 -9.41 -14.93 7.22
CA LYS A 101 -9.49 -16.15 8.06
C LYS A 101 -8.43 -16.17 9.16
N ARG A 102 -7.20 -15.73 8.89
CA ARG A 102 -6.14 -15.64 9.92
C ARG A 102 -6.47 -14.61 11.00
N ILE A 103 -7.14 -13.52 10.63
CA ILE A 103 -7.59 -12.50 11.57
C ILE A 103 -8.75 -13.04 12.43
N GLU A 104 -9.77 -13.60 11.79
CA GLU A 104 -10.98 -14.13 12.45
C GLU A 104 -10.68 -15.29 13.41
N SER A 105 -9.78 -16.18 13.03
CA SER A 105 -9.35 -17.31 13.87
C SER A 105 -8.47 -16.91 15.05
N GLY A 106 -8.05 -15.66 15.15
CA GLY A 106 -7.12 -15.20 16.17
C GLY A 106 -5.65 -15.55 15.89
N LYS A 107 -5.36 -16.26 14.79
CA LYS A 107 -3.97 -16.62 14.43
C LYS A 107 -3.08 -15.41 14.29
N PHE A 108 -3.54 -14.38 13.60
CA PHE A 108 -2.76 -13.14 13.46
C PHE A 108 -2.46 -12.49 14.82
N ALA A 109 -3.45 -12.42 15.71
CA ALA A 109 -3.25 -11.85 17.04
C ALA A 109 -2.24 -12.66 17.86
N LYS A 110 -2.32 -13.99 17.79
CA LYS A 110 -1.34 -14.87 18.43
C LYS A 110 0.07 -14.64 17.91
N ASP A 111 0.26 -14.65 16.61
CA ASP A 111 1.56 -14.46 15.97
C ASP A 111 2.17 -13.08 16.36
N TRP A 112 1.32 -12.03 16.41
CA TRP A 112 1.76 -10.72 16.87
C TRP A 112 2.17 -10.68 18.34
N LEU A 113 1.40 -11.30 19.23
CA LEU A 113 1.73 -11.34 20.65
C LEU A 113 3.03 -12.12 20.91
N GLU A 114 3.28 -13.20 20.17
CA GLU A 114 4.54 -13.95 20.24
C GLU A 114 5.73 -13.12 19.76
N GLU A 115 5.56 -12.36 18.69
CA GLU A 115 6.57 -11.43 18.17
C GLU A 115 6.84 -10.29 19.17
N ALA A 116 5.78 -9.69 19.72
CA ALA A 116 5.88 -8.61 20.69
C ALA A 116 6.56 -9.06 22.00
N ALA A 117 6.25 -10.27 22.48
CA ALA A 117 6.87 -10.83 23.68
C ALA A 117 8.39 -11.02 23.56
N LYS A 118 8.90 -11.20 22.35
CA LYS A 118 10.35 -11.29 22.04
C LYS A 118 10.99 -9.91 21.80
N GLY A 119 10.25 -8.81 21.99
CA GLY A 119 10.72 -7.46 21.73
C GLY A 119 10.59 -7.02 20.27
N ALA A 120 9.75 -7.70 19.48
CA ALA A 120 9.44 -7.41 18.09
C ALA A 120 10.67 -7.36 17.16
N PRO A 121 11.55 -8.37 17.15
CA PRO A 121 12.79 -8.34 16.37
C PRO A 121 12.55 -8.29 14.86
N ASN A 122 11.57 -9.06 14.35
CA ASN A 122 11.26 -9.07 12.92
C ASN A 122 10.65 -7.74 12.46
N LEU A 123 9.74 -7.15 13.25
CA LEU A 123 9.19 -5.83 12.98
C LEU A 123 10.29 -4.76 12.90
N LYS A 124 11.21 -4.77 13.86
CA LYS A 124 12.34 -3.82 13.90
C LYS A 124 13.25 -3.98 12.68
N ALA A 125 13.62 -5.21 12.33
CA ALA A 125 14.46 -5.50 11.17
C ALA A 125 13.78 -5.05 9.86
N LYS A 126 12.49 -5.30 9.69
CA LYS A 126 11.72 -4.85 8.51
C LYS A 126 11.64 -3.33 8.43
N ARG A 127 11.44 -2.65 9.55
CA ARG A 127 11.39 -1.18 9.62
C ARG A 127 12.74 -0.58 9.22
N GLU A 128 13.84 -1.13 9.72
CA GLU A 128 15.19 -0.69 9.36
C GLU A 128 15.47 -0.91 7.87
N ALA A 129 15.19 -2.11 7.36
CA ALA A 129 15.37 -2.43 5.93
C ALA A 129 14.57 -1.49 5.02
N LEU A 130 13.31 -1.19 5.38
CA LEU A 130 12.49 -0.24 4.62
C LEU A 130 13.06 1.19 4.69
N GLY A 131 13.56 1.62 5.84
CA GLY A 131 14.21 2.93 5.99
C GLY A 131 15.45 3.11 5.12
N GLN A 132 16.13 2.01 4.77
CA GLN A 132 17.28 2.01 3.87
C GLN A 132 16.91 1.76 2.40
N HIS A 133 15.64 1.51 2.12
CA HIS A 133 15.18 1.27 0.76
C HIS A 133 15.33 2.54 -0.11
N PRO A 134 15.75 2.44 -1.38
CA PRO A 134 15.92 3.62 -2.26
C PRO A 134 14.68 4.50 -2.36
N VAL A 135 13.47 3.93 -2.32
CA VAL A 135 12.22 4.71 -2.34
C VAL A 135 12.11 5.67 -1.14
N GLU A 136 12.57 5.28 0.04
CA GLU A 136 12.56 6.14 1.23
C GLU A 136 13.67 7.20 1.18
N ILE A 137 14.86 6.83 0.72
CA ILE A 137 15.99 7.76 0.58
C ILE A 137 15.65 8.87 -0.43
N VAL A 138 15.16 8.49 -1.59
CA VAL A 138 14.73 9.43 -2.65
C VAL A 138 13.53 10.25 -2.18
N GLY A 139 12.56 9.58 -1.54
CA GLY A 139 11.37 10.23 -1.00
C GLY A 139 11.69 11.29 0.05
N ALA A 140 12.62 11.04 0.96
CA ALA A 140 13.06 12.03 1.96
C ALA A 140 13.65 13.27 1.29
N LYS A 141 14.49 13.09 0.28
CA LYS A 141 15.08 14.18 -0.50
C LYS A 141 13.98 15.02 -1.19
N ILE A 142 12.99 14.37 -1.82
CA ILE A 142 11.90 15.07 -2.51
C ILE A 142 11.01 15.81 -1.50
N ARG A 143 10.58 15.17 -0.42
CA ARG A 143 9.76 15.81 0.63
C ARG A 143 10.42 17.06 1.19
N SER A 144 11.73 17.04 1.41
CA SER A 144 12.48 18.20 1.92
C SER A 144 12.43 19.43 1.00
N LEU A 145 12.13 19.25 -0.29
CA LEU A 145 11.99 20.37 -1.22
C LEU A 145 10.65 21.12 -1.02
N PHE A 146 9.62 20.44 -0.50
CA PHE A 146 8.30 21.01 -0.25
C PHE A 146 8.14 21.58 1.17
N GLU A 147 8.99 21.20 2.12
CA GLU A 147 8.94 21.68 3.51
C GLU A 147 9.55 23.07 3.69
N ARG A 148 10.12 23.67 2.65
CA ARG A 148 10.83 24.97 2.68
C ARG A 148 9.95 26.19 2.37
N ASN A 149 8.61 26.04 2.37
CA ASN A 149 7.68 27.16 2.12
C ASN A 149 6.82 27.46 3.35
#